data_08a9c2b03b6edbeffbd276ec7b63d64e
#
_entry.id   08a9c2b03b6edbeffbd276ec7b63d64e
#
_cell.length_a   1.000
_cell.length_b   1.000
_cell.length_c   1.000
_cell.angle_alpha   90.00
_cell.angle_beta   90.00
_cell.angle_gamma   90.00
#
_symmetry.space_group_name_H-M   'P 1'
#
loop_
_entity.id
_entity.type
_entity.pdbx_description
1 polymer ?
#
loop_
_entity_poly.entity_id
_entity_poly.type
_entity_poly.pdbx_seq_one_letter_code
_entity_poly.pdbx_strand_id
1 'polypeptide(L)'
;LTFDTFLGPSGDKVTVNDKTTTSDVSIESELQKIEEKAAAMQEDLSSGELAQQEMNTLSLQLYQLWDNELNSIWSRLKETLDEDTMTTLTQEERDWIKTKDSAVEEAGKDAEGGSLQPLLENDKAAELARNRVYELAEYLK
;
A
#
# COMPACT_ATOMS: atom_id res chain seq x y z
N LEU A 1 -6.41 -2.16 -9.04
CA LEU A 1 -5.30 -2.07 -8.18
C LEU A 1 -4.67 -3.41 -7.98
N THR A 2 -3.40 -3.41 -7.84
CA THR A 2 -2.66 -4.66 -7.74
C THR A 2 -3.05 -5.49 -6.54
N PHE A 3 -3.38 -4.84 -5.44
CA PHE A 3 -3.68 -5.58 -4.24
C PHE A 3 -4.96 -6.41 -4.39
N ASP A 4 -5.93 -5.90 -5.14
CA ASP A 4 -7.15 -6.63 -5.40
C ASP A 4 -6.81 -7.94 -6.10
N THR A 5 -5.96 -7.89 -7.08
CA THR A 5 -5.56 -9.07 -7.82
C THR A 5 -4.82 -10.02 -6.89
N PHE A 6 -4.01 -9.46 -5.98
CA PHE A 6 -3.24 -10.27 -5.08
C PHE A 6 -4.11 -11.11 -4.15
N LEU A 7 -5.29 -10.60 -3.80
CA LEU A 7 -6.18 -11.36 -2.94
C LEU A 7 -6.81 -12.53 -3.66
N GLY A 8 -6.64 -12.61 -4.97
CA GLY A 8 -7.22 -13.72 -5.70
C GLY A 8 -6.63 -15.02 -5.25
N PRO A 9 -7.05 -16.03 -5.85
CA PRO A 9 -6.70 -17.33 -5.50
C PRO A 9 -5.28 -17.58 -5.51
N SER A 10 -4.54 -17.21 -5.76
CA SER A 10 -3.28 -17.47 -5.85
C SER A 10 -2.56 -18.33 -5.24
N GLY A 11 -2.55 -18.57 -4.70
CA GLY A 11 -1.84 -19.40 -4.19
C GLY A 11 -0.51 -19.55 -4.58
N ASP A 12 -0.06 -19.09 -5.26
CA ASP A 12 1.15 -19.37 -5.71
C ASP A 12 2.18 -18.99 -4.95
N LYS A 13 2.55 -19.33 -4.37
CA LYS A 13 3.45 -19.12 -3.67
C LYS A 13 4.62 -18.96 -4.12
N VAL A 14 5.00 -18.69 -4.39
CA VAL A 14 6.03 -18.51 -4.94
C VAL A 14 7.08 -18.28 -4.22
N THR A 15 7.70 -18.31 -4.12
CA THR A 15 8.73 -18.02 -3.68
C THR A 15 9.29 -17.82 -2.73
N VAL A 16 9.45 -17.65 -2.38
CA VAL A 16 9.95 -17.60 -1.44
C VAL A 16 11.23 -17.56 -0.99
N ASN A 17 11.97 -17.69 -1.44
CA ASN A 17 13.16 -17.74 -1.06
C ASN A 17 13.70 -16.70 -0.30
N ASP A 18 13.38 -15.72 -0.39
CA ASP A 18 14.01 -14.73 0.25
C ASP A 18 13.63 -14.58 1.59
N LYS A 19 12.85 -15.28 2.09
CA LYS A 19 12.54 -15.11 3.33
C LYS A 19 13.65 -15.16 4.26
N THR A 20 14.70 -15.73 3.96
CA THR A 20 15.77 -15.77 4.91
C THR A 20 16.27 -14.40 5.23
N THR A 21 16.33 -13.53 4.28
CA THR A 21 16.89 -12.26 4.59
C THR A 21 15.94 -11.47 5.40
N THR A 22 14.66 -11.61 5.17
CA THR A 22 13.76 -10.80 5.93
C THR A 22 13.68 -11.21 7.36
N SER A 23 13.98 -12.42 7.69
CA SER A 23 13.84 -12.86 9.05
C SER A 23 14.74 -12.13 10.01
N ASP A 24 15.81 -11.53 9.50
CA ASP A 24 16.72 -10.82 10.37
C ASP A 24 16.31 -9.39 10.61
N VAL A 25 15.28 -8.90 9.97
CA VAL A 25 14.89 -7.51 10.09
C VAL A 25 13.53 -7.45 10.73
N SER A 26 13.39 -6.67 11.78
CA SER A 26 12.10 -6.54 12.43
C SER A 26 11.15 -5.78 11.51
N ILE A 27 9.86 -5.99 11.69
CA ILE A 27 8.87 -5.28 10.90
C ILE A 27 8.96 -3.78 11.18
N GLU A 28 9.28 -3.38 12.40
CA GLU A 28 9.42 -1.97 12.72
C GLU A 28 10.55 -1.35 11.92
N SER A 29 11.67 -2.05 11.82
CA SER A 29 12.82 -1.55 11.07
C SER A 29 12.50 -1.47 9.58
N GLU A 30 11.78 -2.45 9.07
CA GLU A 30 11.39 -2.47 7.68
C GLU A 30 10.47 -1.27 7.37
N LEU A 31 9.49 -1.02 8.23
CA LEU A 31 8.58 0.10 8.02
C LEU A 31 9.29 1.43 8.15
N GLN A 32 10.29 1.51 9.02
CA GLN A 32 11.08 2.74 9.15
C GLN A 32 11.75 3.08 7.82
N LYS A 33 12.28 2.10 7.13
CA LYS A 33 12.93 2.34 5.85
C LYS A 33 11.93 2.80 4.80
N ILE A 34 10.72 2.23 4.81
CA ILE A 34 9.68 2.66 3.88
C ILE A 34 9.30 4.10 4.19
N GLU A 35 9.17 4.44 5.48
CA GLU A 35 8.82 5.81 5.86
C GLU A 35 9.87 6.81 5.40
N GLU A 36 11.13 6.44 5.46
CA GLU A 36 12.19 7.34 5.01
C GLU A 36 12.08 7.60 3.51
N LYS A 37 11.79 6.57 2.72
CA LYS A 37 11.60 6.76 1.30
C LYS A 37 10.36 7.60 1.02
N ALA A 38 9.28 7.33 1.75
CA ALA A 38 8.04 8.06 1.57
C ALA A 38 8.23 9.54 1.92
N ALA A 39 8.98 9.82 2.97
CA ALA A 39 9.21 11.20 3.39
C ALA A 39 9.98 11.98 2.32
N ALA A 40 10.95 11.33 1.67
CA ALA A 40 11.69 11.99 0.61
C ALA A 40 10.79 12.31 -0.58
N MET A 41 9.87 11.39 -0.91
CA MET A 41 8.93 11.64 -1.99
C MET A 41 7.96 12.76 -1.64
N GLN A 42 7.48 12.78 -0.39
CA GLN A 42 6.58 13.83 0.06
C GLN A 42 7.26 15.19 0.03
N GLU A 43 8.53 15.22 0.38
CA GLU A 43 9.26 16.47 0.36
C GLU A 43 9.34 17.01 -1.06
N ASP A 44 9.62 16.13 -2.03
CA ASP A 44 9.66 16.55 -3.42
C ASP A 44 8.29 17.04 -3.90
N LEU A 45 7.23 16.34 -3.51
CA LEU A 45 5.88 16.74 -3.90
C LEU A 45 5.51 18.12 -3.34
N SER A 46 6.06 18.46 -2.17
CA SER A 46 5.74 19.73 -1.54
C SER A 46 6.70 20.84 -1.94
N SER A 47 7.71 20.55 -2.73
CA SER A 47 8.76 21.52 -3.03
C SER A 47 8.29 22.70 -3.86
N GLY A 48 7.23 22.49 -4.64
CA GLY A 48 6.78 23.53 -5.56
C GLY A 48 7.59 23.61 -6.83
N GLU A 49 8.52 22.69 -7.03
CA GLU A 49 9.40 22.73 -8.18
C GLU A 49 9.00 21.76 -9.29
N LEU A 50 8.03 20.88 -9.05
CA LEU A 50 7.67 19.89 -10.03
C LEU A 50 6.47 20.36 -10.86
N ALA A 51 6.46 19.99 -12.15
CA ALA A 51 5.30 20.22 -12.98
C ALA A 51 4.18 19.27 -12.54
N GLN A 52 2.95 19.59 -12.93
CA GLN A 52 1.80 18.80 -12.52
C GLN A 52 1.96 17.34 -12.92
N GLN A 53 2.45 17.09 -14.13
CA GLN A 53 2.59 15.72 -14.59
C GLN A 53 3.64 14.96 -13.79
N GLU A 54 4.70 15.66 -13.39
CA GLU A 54 5.73 15.05 -12.56
C GLU A 54 5.16 14.73 -11.17
N MET A 55 4.34 15.61 -10.63
CA MET A 55 3.71 15.36 -9.35
C MET A 55 2.76 14.15 -9.43
N ASN A 56 2.03 14.04 -10.54
CA ASN A 56 1.14 12.90 -10.71
C ASN A 56 1.92 11.60 -10.74
N THR A 57 3.04 11.58 -11.44
CA THR A 57 3.87 10.39 -11.52
C THR A 57 4.46 10.04 -10.16
N LEU A 58 4.97 11.05 -9.45
CA LEU A 58 5.60 10.79 -8.16
C LEU A 58 4.57 10.34 -7.12
N SER A 59 3.37 10.93 -7.16
CA SER A 59 2.32 10.51 -6.22
C SER A 59 1.89 9.08 -6.48
N LEU A 60 1.89 8.66 -7.75
CA LEU A 60 1.59 7.27 -8.05
C LEU A 60 2.69 6.35 -7.51
N GLN A 61 3.94 6.76 -7.64
CA GLN A 61 5.05 5.98 -7.11
C GLN A 61 4.99 5.88 -5.59
N LEU A 62 4.55 6.95 -4.93
CA LEU A 62 4.39 6.93 -3.49
C LEU A 62 3.30 5.92 -3.09
N TYR A 63 2.18 5.92 -3.80
CA TYR A 63 1.15 4.94 -3.52
C TYR A 63 1.69 3.53 -3.76
N GLN A 64 2.43 3.33 -4.86
CA GLN A 64 2.97 2.01 -5.16
C GLN A 64 3.95 1.53 -4.11
N LEU A 65 4.70 2.44 -3.51
CA LEU A 65 5.60 2.08 -2.42
C LEU A 65 4.82 1.43 -1.28
N TRP A 66 3.73 2.04 -0.87
CA TRP A 66 2.92 1.50 0.22
C TRP A 66 2.13 0.26 -0.22
N ASP A 67 1.66 0.24 -1.47
CA ASP A 67 0.92 -0.91 -1.97
C ASP A 67 1.81 -2.14 -2.06
N ASN A 68 3.06 -1.95 -2.47
CA ASN A 68 4.01 -3.06 -2.53
C ASN A 68 4.29 -3.60 -1.13
N GLU A 69 4.40 -2.71 -0.14
CA GLU A 69 4.62 -3.15 1.22
C GLU A 69 3.40 -3.89 1.75
N LEU A 70 2.21 -3.42 1.40
CA LEU A 70 0.98 -4.08 1.80
C LEU A 70 0.93 -5.50 1.24
N ASN A 71 1.29 -5.66 -0.03
CA ASN A 71 1.32 -6.97 -0.66
C ASN A 71 2.35 -7.88 0.00
N SER A 72 3.49 -7.34 0.36
CA SER A 72 4.54 -8.11 1.02
C SER A 72 4.08 -8.62 2.39
N ILE A 73 3.46 -7.74 3.16
CA ILE A 73 2.96 -8.13 4.47
C ILE A 73 1.86 -9.17 4.33
N TRP A 74 0.95 -8.96 3.37
CA TRP A 74 -0.15 -9.91 3.16
C TRP A 74 0.37 -11.30 2.86
N SER A 75 1.40 -11.37 2.03
CA SER A 75 2.01 -12.65 1.67
C SER A 75 2.54 -13.36 2.90
N ARG A 76 3.18 -12.61 3.80
CA ARG A 76 3.73 -13.19 5.01
C ARG A 76 2.62 -13.63 5.98
N LEU A 77 1.53 -12.89 6.03
CA LEU A 77 0.41 -13.27 6.89
C LEU A 77 -0.22 -14.58 6.43
N LYS A 78 -0.29 -14.78 5.11
CA LYS A 78 -0.84 -16.01 4.58
C LYS A 78 -0.01 -17.22 5.01
N GLU A 79 1.27 -17.01 5.23
CA GLU A 79 2.13 -18.11 5.64
C GLU A 79 2.20 -18.29 7.14
N THR A 80 1.81 -17.26 7.90
CA THR A 80 1.99 -17.29 9.33
C THR A 80 0.71 -17.52 10.12
N LEU A 81 -0.38 -16.96 9.67
CA LEU A 81 -1.62 -17.02 10.45
C LEU A 81 -2.39 -18.30 10.12
N ASP A 82 -3.19 -18.74 11.08
CA ASP A 82 -3.98 -19.93 10.88
C ASP A 82 -5.12 -19.66 9.91
N GLU A 83 -5.74 -20.71 9.43
CA GLU A 83 -6.73 -20.62 8.38
C GLU A 83 -7.94 -19.79 8.79
N ASP A 84 -8.42 -19.99 10.01
CA ASP A 84 -9.60 -19.25 10.47
C ASP A 84 -9.33 -17.76 10.55
N THR A 85 -8.18 -17.40 11.09
CA THR A 85 -7.80 -15.98 11.18
C THR A 85 -7.65 -15.37 9.79
N MET A 86 -7.04 -16.12 8.88
CA MET A 86 -6.87 -15.60 7.52
C MET A 86 -8.21 -15.45 6.81
N THR A 87 -9.16 -16.35 7.04
CA THR A 87 -10.46 -16.23 6.41
C THR A 87 -11.15 -14.94 6.85
N THR A 88 -11.13 -14.66 8.15
CA THR A 88 -11.72 -13.44 8.69
C THR A 88 -11.00 -12.22 8.15
N LEU A 89 -9.68 -12.26 8.18
CA LEU A 89 -8.89 -11.13 7.73
C LEU A 89 -9.07 -10.85 6.24
N THR A 90 -9.24 -11.91 5.45
CA THR A 90 -9.46 -11.75 4.01
C THR A 90 -10.77 -11.02 3.76
N GLN A 91 -11.81 -11.33 4.53
CA GLN A 91 -13.08 -10.64 4.36
C GLN A 91 -12.94 -9.17 4.76
N GLU A 92 -12.23 -8.90 5.86
CA GLU A 92 -11.96 -7.53 6.27
C GLU A 92 -11.21 -6.78 5.19
N GLU A 93 -10.26 -7.45 4.56
CA GLU A 93 -9.44 -6.80 3.55
C GLU A 93 -10.27 -6.47 2.31
N ARG A 94 -11.16 -7.35 1.91
CA ARG A 94 -12.04 -7.07 0.79
C ARG A 94 -12.94 -5.87 1.07
N ASP A 95 -13.44 -5.78 2.31
CA ASP A 95 -14.25 -4.64 2.71
C ASP A 95 -13.41 -3.37 2.73
N TRP A 96 -12.16 -3.47 3.18
CA TRP A 96 -11.26 -2.33 3.19
C TRP A 96 -10.98 -1.83 1.77
N ILE A 97 -10.81 -2.76 0.82
CA ILE A 97 -10.56 -2.38 -0.57
C ILE A 97 -11.73 -1.57 -1.12
N LYS A 98 -12.95 -1.99 -0.81
CA LYS A 98 -14.13 -1.25 -1.27
C LYS A 98 -14.16 0.14 -0.67
N THR A 99 -13.87 0.24 0.62
CA THR A 99 -13.84 1.53 1.30
C THR A 99 -12.76 2.42 0.71
N LYS A 100 -11.59 1.84 0.43
CA LYS A 100 -10.50 2.59 -0.17
C LYS A 100 -10.88 3.11 -1.55
N ASP A 101 -11.45 2.25 -2.38
CA ASP A 101 -11.82 2.66 -3.74
C ASP A 101 -12.82 3.80 -3.72
N SER A 102 -13.79 3.73 -2.80
CA SER A 102 -14.77 4.80 -2.68
C SER A 102 -14.13 6.11 -2.20
N ALA A 103 -13.21 6.01 -1.25
CA ALA A 103 -12.56 7.21 -0.73
C ALA A 103 -11.65 7.85 -1.78
N VAL A 104 -10.98 7.02 -2.58
CA VAL A 104 -10.12 7.52 -3.64
C VAL A 104 -10.95 8.25 -4.69
N GLU A 105 -12.08 7.65 -5.07
CA GLU A 105 -12.96 8.28 -6.05
C GLU A 105 -13.47 9.62 -5.52
N GLU A 106 -13.86 9.65 -4.26
CA GLU A 106 -14.36 10.87 -3.64
C GLU A 106 -13.27 11.95 -3.60
N ALA A 107 -12.03 11.55 -3.34
CA ALA A 107 -10.94 12.50 -3.26
C ALA A 107 -10.67 13.19 -4.60
N GLY A 108 -10.94 12.51 -5.70
CA GLY A 108 -10.70 13.09 -7.02
C GLY A 108 -11.85 13.86 -7.58
N LYS A 109 -13.00 13.86 -6.93
CA LYS A 109 -14.21 14.46 -7.51
C LYS A 109 -14.08 15.92 -7.79
N ASP A 110 -13.47 16.68 -6.91
CA ASP A 110 -13.38 18.12 -7.09
C ASP A 110 -12.53 18.51 -8.29
N ALA A 111 -11.67 17.61 -8.76
CA ALA A 111 -10.82 17.89 -9.90
C ALA A 111 -11.17 16.98 -11.07
N GLU A 112 -12.40 16.47 -11.10
CA GLU A 112 -12.79 15.48 -12.07
C GLU A 112 -12.51 15.94 -13.49
N GLY A 113 -11.85 15.12 -14.25
CA GLY A 113 -11.50 15.43 -15.64
C GLY A 113 -10.29 16.30 -15.80
N GLY A 114 -9.73 16.82 -14.73
CA GLY A 114 -8.56 17.68 -14.81
C GLY A 114 -7.27 16.99 -14.49
N SER A 115 -6.16 17.70 -14.70
CA SER A 115 -4.85 17.12 -14.47
C SER A 115 -4.52 16.92 -12.99
N LEU A 116 -5.25 17.57 -12.12
CA LEU A 116 -5.03 17.42 -10.68
C LEU A 116 -5.70 16.16 -10.12
N GLN A 117 -6.65 15.60 -10.84
CA GLN A 117 -7.38 14.44 -10.35
C GLN A 117 -6.47 13.27 -9.95
N PRO A 118 -5.49 12.87 -10.80
CA PRO A 118 -4.63 11.74 -10.40
C PRO A 118 -3.84 12.02 -9.13
N LEU A 119 -3.38 13.25 -8.94
CA LEU A 119 -2.62 13.59 -7.74
C LEU A 119 -3.47 13.40 -6.49
N LEU A 120 -4.70 13.90 -6.52
CA LEU A 120 -5.58 13.80 -5.36
C LEU A 120 -5.93 12.34 -5.06
N GLU A 121 -6.17 11.57 -6.12
CA GLU A 121 -6.52 10.17 -5.94
C GLU A 121 -5.33 9.36 -5.44
N ASN A 122 -4.15 9.60 -5.99
CA ASN A 122 -2.96 8.88 -5.57
C ASN A 122 -2.58 9.21 -4.13
N ASP A 123 -2.74 10.48 -3.74
CA ASP A 123 -2.46 10.88 -2.37
C ASP A 123 -3.38 10.16 -1.39
N LYS A 124 -4.67 10.09 -1.72
CA LYS A 124 -5.62 9.42 -0.83
C LYS A 124 -5.31 7.93 -0.77
N ALA A 125 -5.00 7.32 -1.92
CA ALA A 125 -4.68 5.89 -1.96
C ALA A 125 -3.42 5.60 -1.14
N ALA A 126 -2.41 6.47 -1.24
CA ALA A 126 -1.18 6.28 -0.47
C ALA A 126 -1.44 6.39 1.04
N GLU A 127 -2.26 7.35 1.43
CA GLU A 127 -2.59 7.53 2.84
C GLU A 127 -3.27 6.29 3.39
N LEU A 128 -4.26 5.78 2.67
CA LEU A 128 -5.02 4.62 3.15
C LEU A 128 -4.17 3.35 3.14
N ALA A 129 -3.34 3.18 2.12
CA ALA A 129 -2.46 2.03 2.06
C ALA A 129 -1.47 2.05 3.20
N ARG A 130 -0.91 3.22 3.51
CA ARG A 130 0.02 3.35 4.63
C ARG A 130 -0.65 2.95 5.94
N ASN A 131 -1.85 3.48 6.18
CA ASN A 131 -2.56 3.14 7.41
C ASN A 131 -2.81 1.64 7.50
N ARG A 132 -3.20 1.02 6.39
CA ARG A 132 -3.49 -0.40 6.40
C ARG A 132 -2.21 -1.23 6.62
N VAL A 133 -1.09 -0.78 6.07
CA VAL A 133 0.19 -1.45 6.29
C VAL A 133 0.46 -1.55 7.79
N TYR A 134 0.27 -0.45 8.52
CA TYR A 134 0.52 -0.47 9.96
C TYR A 134 -0.47 -1.37 10.70
N GLU A 135 -1.73 -1.39 10.26
CA GLU A 135 -2.71 -2.27 10.89
C GLU A 135 -2.33 -3.74 10.71
N LEU A 136 -1.96 -4.11 9.49
CA LEU A 136 -1.62 -5.50 9.22
C LEU A 136 -0.27 -5.89 9.82
N ALA A 137 0.64 -4.94 9.94
CA ALA A 137 1.95 -5.23 10.51
C ALA A 137 1.86 -5.66 11.96
N GLU A 138 0.79 -5.28 12.66
CA GLU A 138 0.62 -5.71 14.04
C GLU A 138 0.58 -7.22 14.18
N TYR A 139 0.09 -7.91 13.15
CA TYR A 139 0.03 -9.36 13.19
C TYR A 139 1.43 -10.00 13.07
N LEU A 140 2.42 -9.23 12.66
CA LEU A 140 3.76 -9.75 12.51
C LEU A 140 4.69 -9.41 13.67
N LYS A 141 4.20 -8.71 14.66
CA LYS A 141 5.03 -8.32 15.81
C LYS A 141 5.08 -9.36 16.90
#